data_c58ff90819bc5d1896595c2a0d2d2b2e
#
_entry.id   c58ff90819bc5d1896595c2a0d2d2b2e
#
_cell.length_a   1.000
_cell.length_b   1.000
_cell.length_c   1.000
_cell.angle_alpha   90.00
_cell.angle_beta   90.00
_cell.angle_gamma   90.00
#
_symmetry.space_group_name_H-M   'P 1'
#
loop_
_entity.id
_entity.type
_entity.pdbx_description
1 polymer ?
#
loop_
_entity_poly.entity_id
_entity_poly.type
_entity_poly.pdbx_seq_one_letter_code
_entity_poly.pdbx_strand_id
1 'polypeptide(L)'
;MGHLVLRHLSKRFHKGGIPVLRDLSLSVEAGEIFALLGPSGCGKSTTLNLIAGLLEPDPLPYPGEIWLDGIPLNPLPPERRGVTLLSQHSRLFPHLSVGENVAFGLKMRGIPRAEREAAAWRMLERVQLAGFAQRRPSQLSGGQAQRVALARALVIRPKVLLLDEPLSALDANLRQEMQALILELQAETGVTTVLVTHDQAEATAMAQRIGLMFEGQLHQVGSPVEFYQQPRSERIARFFGGVNFFDAQAEGHQLRLNNGILLKSAVPLQGQVRLTVRPEQVQVLPQPPGLADNVFLAQVMAERFAGTQRRLTLQAPWGSLQAWVAPHQVFAPGQTVWIHLPPEALWPVEIGGDPSPPALFPKEEGRV
;
A
#
# COMPACT_ATOMS: atom_id res chain seq x y z
N MET A 1 1.39 13.51 17.76
CA MET A 1 1.28 13.18 16.32
C MET A 1 2.54 13.71 15.66
N GLY A 2 3.16 12.97 14.73
CA GLY A 2 4.44 13.35 14.15
C GLY A 2 4.36 13.45 12.63
N HIS A 3 4.70 14.62 12.06
CA HIS A 3 4.90 14.78 10.62
C HIS A 3 6.29 14.25 10.25
N LEU A 4 6.33 13.16 9.46
CA LEU A 4 7.56 12.49 9.06
C LEU A 4 7.93 12.88 7.62
N VAL A 5 9.16 13.34 7.43
CA VAL A 5 9.67 13.72 6.10
C VAL A 5 10.98 12.98 5.84
N LEU A 6 11.05 12.32 4.69
CA LEU A 6 12.22 11.65 4.17
C LEU A 6 12.67 12.39 2.91
N ARG A 7 13.97 12.71 2.81
CA ARG A 7 14.54 13.39 1.64
C ARG A 7 15.78 12.64 1.16
N HIS A 8 15.80 12.31 -0.12
CA HIS A 8 16.96 11.76 -0.82
C HIS A 8 17.57 10.52 -0.17
N LEU A 9 16.74 9.65 0.45
CA LEU A 9 17.25 8.44 1.09
C LEU A 9 17.77 7.44 0.06
N SER A 10 19.06 7.14 0.14
CA SER A 10 19.71 6.10 -0.64
C SER A 10 20.39 5.11 0.29
N LYS A 11 20.39 3.82 -0.08
CA LYS A 11 21.06 2.79 0.70
C LYS A 11 21.63 1.68 -0.15
N ARG A 12 22.88 1.36 0.11
CA ARG A 12 23.65 0.27 -0.50
C ARG A 12 24.32 -0.54 0.61
N PHE A 13 24.24 -1.85 0.54
CA PHE A 13 24.84 -2.71 1.58
C PHE A 13 26.29 -3.11 1.27
N HIS A 14 26.69 -3.08 -0.01
CA HIS A 14 28.07 -3.42 -0.42
C HIS A 14 28.63 -2.33 -1.33
N LYS A 15 29.91 -2.01 -1.19
CA LYS A 15 30.61 -1.10 -2.09
C LYS A 15 30.55 -1.63 -3.52
N GLY A 16 30.07 -0.81 -4.47
CA GLY A 16 29.88 -1.22 -5.86
C GLY A 16 28.63 -2.05 -6.16
N GLY A 17 27.84 -2.47 -5.15
CA GLY A 17 26.60 -3.19 -5.34
C GLY A 17 25.45 -2.32 -5.84
N ILE A 18 24.36 -2.94 -6.29
CA ILE A 18 23.14 -2.25 -6.66
C ILE A 18 22.50 -1.62 -5.41
N PRO A 19 22.16 -0.32 -5.43
CA PRO A 19 21.49 0.30 -4.30
C PRO A 19 20.11 -0.30 -4.08
N VAL A 20 19.79 -0.61 -2.81
CA VAL A 20 18.49 -1.10 -2.40
C VAL A 20 17.46 0.03 -2.31
N LEU A 21 17.92 1.25 -2.00
CA LEU A 21 17.15 2.47 -2.09
C LEU A 21 17.86 3.47 -2.98
N ARG A 22 17.11 4.17 -3.83
CA ARG A 22 17.60 5.10 -4.82
C ARG A 22 16.80 6.40 -4.72
N ASP A 23 17.35 7.40 -4.03
CA ASP A 23 16.78 8.76 -3.95
C ASP A 23 15.32 8.78 -3.49
N LEU A 24 15.00 8.01 -2.44
CA LEU A 24 13.64 7.94 -1.93
C LEU A 24 13.32 9.19 -1.13
N SER A 25 12.28 9.91 -1.56
CA SER A 25 11.72 11.06 -0.87
C SER A 25 10.24 10.83 -0.60
N LEU A 26 9.75 11.15 0.61
CA LEU A 26 8.39 10.85 1.08
C LEU A 26 8.01 11.77 2.23
N SER A 27 6.75 12.20 2.25
CA SER A 27 6.13 12.88 3.40
C SER A 27 4.93 12.08 3.91
N VAL A 28 4.86 11.89 5.22
CA VAL A 28 3.74 11.26 5.93
C VAL A 28 3.16 12.26 6.91
N GLU A 29 1.89 12.59 6.75
CA GLU A 29 1.21 13.60 7.55
C GLU A 29 0.98 13.13 9.00
N ALA A 30 0.84 14.09 9.90
CA ALA A 30 0.62 13.78 11.31
C ALA A 30 -0.72 13.06 11.52
N GLY A 31 -0.68 11.87 12.13
CA GLY A 31 -1.88 11.04 12.37
C GLY A 31 -2.34 10.22 11.15
N GLU A 32 -1.58 10.23 10.06
CA GLU A 32 -1.85 9.43 8.86
C GLU A 32 -1.39 7.98 9.06
N ILE A 33 -2.12 7.03 8.47
CA ILE A 33 -1.60 5.70 8.13
C ILE A 33 -1.15 5.74 6.67
N PHE A 34 0.14 5.67 6.45
CA PHE A 34 0.77 5.61 5.15
C PHE A 34 1.26 4.19 4.88
N ALA A 35 0.83 3.57 3.78
CA ALA A 35 1.32 2.25 3.40
C ALA A 35 2.46 2.36 2.37
N LEU A 36 3.59 1.74 2.66
CA LEU A 36 4.67 1.53 1.70
C LEU A 36 4.49 0.13 1.11
N LEU A 37 4.02 0.08 -0.12
CA LEU A 37 3.61 -1.14 -0.83
C LEU A 37 4.62 -1.48 -1.94
N GLY A 38 4.79 -2.76 -2.23
CA GLY A 38 5.63 -3.21 -3.35
C GLY A 38 6.10 -4.66 -3.19
N PRO A 39 6.73 -5.24 -4.21
CA PRO A 39 7.24 -6.62 -4.17
C PRO A 39 8.32 -6.81 -3.10
N SER A 40 8.59 -8.07 -2.75
CA SER A 40 9.66 -8.40 -1.83
C SER A 40 11.02 -7.93 -2.38
N GLY A 41 11.87 -7.41 -1.50
CA GLY A 41 13.20 -6.93 -1.88
C GLY A 41 13.27 -5.52 -2.48
N CYS A 42 12.15 -4.79 -2.65
CA CYS A 42 12.18 -3.43 -3.23
C CYS A 42 12.63 -2.32 -2.26
N GLY A 43 13.03 -2.63 -1.02
CA GLY A 43 13.60 -1.65 -0.08
C GLY A 43 12.69 -1.19 1.06
N LYS A 44 11.47 -1.68 1.20
CA LYS A 44 10.48 -1.25 2.21
C LYS A 44 11.00 -1.36 3.65
N SER A 45 11.42 -2.55 4.08
CA SER A 45 11.99 -2.77 5.43
C SER A 45 13.28 -1.99 5.65
N THR A 46 14.07 -1.77 4.59
CA THR A 46 15.26 -0.90 4.65
C THR A 46 14.85 0.53 4.98
N THR A 47 13.78 1.04 4.36
CA THR A 47 13.23 2.37 4.66
C THR A 47 12.81 2.47 6.14
N LEU A 48 12.09 1.47 6.67
CA LEU A 48 11.72 1.47 8.10
C LEU A 48 12.94 1.46 9.02
N ASN A 49 13.97 0.67 8.68
CA ASN A 49 15.19 0.60 9.49
C ASN A 49 15.98 1.92 9.49
N LEU A 50 15.98 2.66 8.37
CA LEU A 50 16.57 4.01 8.30
C LEU A 50 15.79 4.98 9.20
N ILE A 51 14.46 4.98 9.14
CA ILE A 51 13.61 5.83 9.99
C ILE A 51 13.83 5.50 11.47
N ALA A 52 13.88 4.21 11.81
CA ALA A 52 14.12 3.75 13.17
C ALA A 52 15.54 4.05 13.70
N GLY A 53 16.49 4.36 12.81
CA GLY A 53 17.89 4.60 13.16
C GLY A 53 18.71 3.33 13.37
N LEU A 54 18.20 2.20 12.89
CA LEU A 54 18.92 0.91 12.88
C LEU A 54 19.89 0.78 11.70
N LEU A 55 19.72 1.64 10.71
CA LEU A 55 20.60 1.84 9.57
C LEU A 55 20.82 3.34 9.36
N GLU A 56 21.95 3.68 8.75
CA GLU A 56 22.25 5.03 8.29
C GLU A 56 22.08 5.12 6.77
N PRO A 57 21.54 6.23 6.24
CA PRO A 57 21.49 6.47 4.81
C PRO A 57 22.89 6.64 4.24
N ASP A 58 23.07 6.33 2.96
CA ASP A 58 24.34 6.58 2.28
C ASP A 58 24.54 8.09 2.09
N PRO A 59 25.78 8.61 2.22
CA PRO A 59 26.03 10.04 2.11
C PRO A 59 26.06 10.56 0.66
N LEU A 60 26.08 9.68 -0.33
CA LEU A 60 26.23 10.02 -1.74
C LEU A 60 25.08 9.41 -2.57
N PRO A 61 24.60 10.09 -3.63
CA PRO A 61 25.06 11.40 -4.17
C PRO A 61 24.64 12.60 -3.32
N TYR A 62 23.57 12.47 -2.49
CA TYR A 62 23.12 13.48 -1.55
C TYR A 62 22.99 12.87 -0.16
N PRO A 63 23.31 13.62 0.91
CA PRO A 63 23.04 13.15 2.26
C PRO A 63 21.55 12.96 2.46
N GLY A 64 21.13 11.70 2.69
CA GLY A 64 19.73 11.41 2.96
C GLY A 64 19.31 11.99 4.32
N GLU A 65 18.15 12.64 4.35
CA GLU A 65 17.64 13.31 5.54
C GLU A 65 16.32 12.70 6.03
N ILE A 66 16.18 12.60 7.34
CA ILE A 66 14.97 12.12 8.01
C ILE A 66 14.58 13.15 9.06
N TRP A 67 13.37 13.66 8.96
CA TRP A 67 12.84 14.71 9.82
C TRP A 67 11.55 14.27 10.49
N LEU A 68 11.37 14.62 11.75
CA LEU A 68 10.13 14.42 12.49
C LEU A 68 9.74 15.72 13.19
N ASP A 69 8.58 16.28 12.84
CA ASP A 69 8.11 17.58 13.34
C ASP A 69 9.14 18.71 13.16
N GLY A 70 9.85 18.72 12.03
CA GLY A 70 10.90 19.70 11.76
C GLY A 70 12.23 19.48 12.51
N ILE A 71 12.36 18.36 13.24
CA ILE A 71 13.57 17.99 13.95
C ILE A 71 14.32 16.92 13.17
N PRO A 72 15.63 17.11 12.84
CA PRO A 72 16.40 16.07 12.13
C PRO A 72 16.65 14.86 13.02
N LEU A 73 16.34 13.67 12.51
CA LEU A 73 16.51 12.41 13.24
C LEU A 73 17.87 11.75 13.00
N ASN A 74 18.57 12.09 11.91
CA ASN A 74 19.86 11.46 11.57
C ASN A 74 20.89 11.47 12.71
N PRO A 75 21.09 12.60 13.45
CA PRO A 75 22.04 12.62 14.54
C PRO A 75 21.55 11.94 15.82
N LEU A 76 20.29 11.52 15.87
CA LEU A 76 19.70 10.94 17.09
C LEU A 76 19.83 9.41 17.07
N PRO A 77 20.22 8.81 18.21
CA PRO A 77 20.19 7.36 18.34
C PRO A 77 18.73 6.85 18.37
N PRO A 78 18.49 5.57 18.05
CA PRO A 78 17.13 5.00 17.89
C PRO A 78 16.17 5.30 19.04
N GLU A 79 16.62 5.19 20.28
CA GLU A 79 15.80 5.38 21.48
C GLU A 79 15.34 6.83 21.70
N ARG A 80 15.96 7.81 21.02
CA ARG A 80 15.63 9.24 21.11
C ARG A 80 14.81 9.76 19.93
N ARG A 81 14.57 8.94 18.90
CA ARG A 81 13.85 9.35 17.69
C ARG A 81 12.33 9.51 17.89
N GLY A 82 11.78 9.03 19.01
CA GLY A 82 10.32 9.03 19.23
C GLY A 82 9.56 8.08 18.30
N VAL A 83 10.25 7.13 17.70
CA VAL A 83 9.75 6.15 16.74
C VAL A 83 9.75 4.77 17.38
N THR A 84 8.77 3.94 17.04
CA THR A 84 8.75 2.54 17.48
C THR A 84 8.52 1.64 16.27
N LEU A 85 9.35 0.59 16.15
CA LEU A 85 9.27 -0.40 15.10
C LEU A 85 8.67 -1.70 15.63
N LEU A 86 7.58 -2.16 15.02
CA LEU A 86 7.06 -3.51 15.14
C LEU A 86 7.54 -4.32 13.94
N SER A 87 8.49 -5.22 14.16
CA SER A 87 9.03 -6.09 13.11
C SER A 87 8.09 -7.25 12.80
N GLN A 88 8.22 -7.84 11.62
CA GLN A 88 7.44 -8.97 11.10
C GLN A 88 7.29 -10.13 12.10
N HIS A 89 8.36 -10.43 12.84
CA HIS A 89 8.29 -11.41 13.92
C HIS A 89 8.07 -10.71 15.25
N SER A 90 6.96 -11.01 15.92
CA SER A 90 6.62 -10.50 17.25
C SER A 90 7.58 -11.05 18.31
N ARG A 91 8.83 -10.53 18.31
CA ARG A 91 9.87 -11.00 19.24
C ARG A 91 9.59 -10.49 20.65
N LEU A 92 8.82 -11.24 21.42
CA LEU A 92 8.66 -11.00 22.83
C LEU A 92 9.88 -11.50 23.59
N PHE A 93 10.20 -10.85 24.72
CA PHE A 93 11.24 -11.32 25.63
C PHE A 93 10.76 -12.60 26.32
N PRO A 94 11.35 -13.78 26.07
CA PRO A 94 10.80 -15.06 26.55
C PRO A 94 10.92 -15.24 28.05
N HIS A 95 11.87 -14.55 28.68
CA HIS A 95 12.12 -14.56 30.12
C HIS A 95 11.23 -13.58 30.90
N LEU A 96 10.50 -12.70 30.24
CA LEU A 96 9.57 -11.75 30.85
C LEU A 96 8.13 -12.24 30.71
N SER A 97 7.26 -11.89 31.67
CA SER A 97 5.81 -12.07 31.53
C SER A 97 5.24 -11.14 30.45
N VAL A 98 3.99 -11.35 30.06
CA VAL A 98 3.26 -10.52 29.10
C VAL A 98 3.19 -9.07 29.60
N GLY A 99 2.83 -8.85 30.88
CA GLY A 99 2.79 -7.52 31.47
C GLY A 99 4.17 -6.84 31.51
N GLU A 100 5.22 -7.60 31.86
CA GLU A 100 6.60 -7.09 31.83
C GLU A 100 7.08 -6.77 30.42
N ASN A 101 6.70 -7.56 29.42
CA ASN A 101 6.97 -7.28 28.00
C ASN A 101 6.35 -5.94 27.62
N VAL A 102 5.08 -5.70 27.90
CA VAL A 102 4.41 -4.43 27.61
C VAL A 102 5.05 -3.28 28.38
N ALA A 103 5.31 -3.46 29.67
CA ALA A 103 5.91 -2.43 30.53
C ALA A 103 7.40 -2.14 30.24
N PHE A 104 8.07 -2.95 29.41
CA PHE A 104 9.52 -2.89 29.24
C PHE A 104 10.03 -1.50 28.80
N GLY A 105 9.42 -0.91 27.79
CA GLY A 105 9.80 0.41 27.30
C GLY A 105 9.64 1.52 28.34
N LEU A 106 8.59 1.45 29.18
CA LEU A 106 8.37 2.36 30.29
C LEU A 106 9.42 2.16 31.40
N LYS A 107 9.84 0.91 31.64
CA LYS A 107 10.94 0.59 32.58
C LYS A 107 12.25 1.24 32.12
N MET A 108 12.57 1.16 30.84
CA MET A 108 13.79 1.79 30.28
C MET A 108 13.77 3.32 30.36
N ARG A 109 12.59 3.92 30.40
CA ARG A 109 12.39 5.37 30.63
C ARG A 109 12.38 5.77 32.13
N GLY A 110 12.63 4.83 33.04
CA GLY A 110 12.66 5.10 34.47
C GLY A 110 11.30 5.29 35.13
N ILE A 111 10.20 4.95 34.46
CA ILE A 111 8.84 5.09 35.04
C ILE A 111 8.67 4.17 36.28
N PRO A 112 8.10 4.65 37.36
CA PRO A 112 7.89 3.87 38.57
C PRO A 112 7.11 2.59 38.36
N ARG A 113 7.39 1.56 39.14
CA ARG A 113 6.82 0.21 38.96
C ARG A 113 5.29 0.22 38.93
N ALA A 114 4.64 0.86 39.89
CA ALA A 114 3.18 0.89 39.95
C ALA A 114 2.54 1.55 38.71
N GLU A 115 3.14 2.65 38.22
CA GLU A 115 2.64 3.39 37.07
C GLU A 115 2.79 2.58 35.76
N ARG A 116 3.96 1.93 35.54
CA ARG A 116 4.20 1.15 34.33
C ARG A 116 3.38 -0.14 34.31
N GLU A 117 3.16 -0.80 35.47
CA GLU A 117 2.27 -1.97 35.58
C GLU A 117 0.82 -1.57 35.27
N ALA A 118 0.33 -0.47 35.87
CA ALA A 118 -1.02 0.04 35.57
C ALA A 118 -1.19 0.43 34.08
N ALA A 119 -0.17 1.05 33.46
CA ALA A 119 -0.19 1.38 32.05
C ALA A 119 -0.20 0.12 31.16
N ALA A 120 0.59 -0.89 31.52
CA ALA A 120 0.62 -2.16 30.80
C ALA A 120 -0.73 -2.89 30.88
N TRP A 121 -1.38 -2.89 32.05
CA TRP A 121 -2.69 -3.52 32.22
C TRP A 121 -3.76 -2.85 31.36
N ARG A 122 -3.85 -1.53 31.41
CA ARG A 122 -4.77 -0.76 30.54
C ARG A 122 -4.50 -1.03 29.05
N MET A 123 -3.24 -1.15 28.65
CA MET A 123 -2.92 -1.43 27.26
C MET A 123 -3.28 -2.88 26.87
N LEU A 124 -3.12 -3.85 27.78
CA LEU A 124 -3.55 -5.23 27.57
C LEU A 124 -5.07 -5.34 27.42
N GLU A 125 -5.85 -4.56 28.16
CA GLU A 125 -7.31 -4.48 27.97
C GLU A 125 -7.66 -3.97 26.57
N ARG A 126 -6.99 -2.91 26.10
CA ARG A 126 -7.19 -2.34 24.76
C ARG A 126 -6.92 -3.34 23.64
N VAL A 127 -5.88 -4.16 23.78
CA VAL A 127 -5.58 -5.20 22.79
C VAL A 127 -6.36 -6.51 23.05
N GLN A 128 -7.42 -6.46 23.87
CA GLN A 128 -8.32 -7.59 24.19
C GLN A 128 -7.59 -8.78 24.83
N LEU A 129 -6.59 -8.50 25.68
CA LEU A 129 -5.83 -9.49 26.45
C LEU A 129 -5.92 -9.22 27.96
N ALA A 130 -7.08 -8.77 28.45
CA ALA A 130 -7.34 -8.66 29.88
C ALA A 130 -7.04 -9.99 30.61
N GLY A 131 -6.35 -9.92 31.75
CA GLY A 131 -5.98 -11.10 32.55
C GLY A 131 -4.75 -11.87 32.05
N PHE A 132 -4.11 -11.48 30.94
CA PHE A 132 -2.93 -12.18 30.41
C PHE A 132 -1.60 -11.71 31.01
N ALA A 133 -1.58 -10.69 31.85
CA ALA A 133 -0.36 -10.03 32.34
C ALA A 133 0.68 -10.97 32.95
N GLN A 134 0.23 -12.03 33.65
CA GLN A 134 1.10 -13.00 34.32
C GLN A 134 1.56 -14.16 33.43
N ARG A 135 0.98 -14.32 32.22
CA ARG A 135 1.37 -15.39 31.30
C ARG A 135 2.77 -15.16 30.75
N ARG A 136 3.40 -16.25 30.31
CA ARG A 136 4.67 -16.22 29.56
C ARG A 136 4.38 -16.20 28.05
N PRO A 137 5.29 -15.66 27.22
CA PRO A 137 5.15 -15.69 25.77
C PRO A 137 4.91 -17.07 25.17
N SER A 138 5.49 -18.13 25.77
CA SER A 138 5.29 -19.52 25.36
C SER A 138 3.85 -20.06 25.55
N GLN A 139 3.01 -19.34 26.27
CA GLN A 139 1.61 -19.67 26.54
C GLN A 139 0.64 -18.92 25.62
N LEU A 140 1.16 -18.19 24.62
CA LEU A 140 0.38 -17.36 23.72
C LEU A 140 0.27 -18.02 22.34
N SER A 141 -0.88 -17.85 21.68
CA SER A 141 -0.99 -18.08 20.24
C SER A 141 -0.21 -17.01 19.46
N GLY A 142 0.06 -17.23 18.17
CA GLY A 142 0.75 -16.25 17.30
C GLY A 142 0.06 -14.89 17.29
N GLY A 143 -1.27 -14.87 17.12
CA GLY A 143 -2.05 -13.63 17.14
C GLY A 143 -2.03 -12.92 18.51
N GLN A 144 -2.08 -13.69 19.62
CA GLN A 144 -1.95 -13.12 20.96
C GLN A 144 -0.57 -12.52 21.19
N ALA A 145 0.50 -13.19 20.75
CA ALA A 145 1.87 -12.66 20.83
C ALA A 145 2.00 -11.35 20.04
N GLN A 146 1.35 -11.27 18.89
CA GLN A 146 1.36 -10.06 18.05
C GLN A 146 0.59 -8.90 18.70
N ARG A 147 -0.57 -9.15 19.32
CA ARG A 147 -1.30 -8.15 20.11
C ARG A 147 -0.47 -7.65 21.30
N VAL A 148 0.29 -8.51 21.98
CA VAL A 148 1.22 -8.10 23.04
C VAL A 148 2.36 -7.24 22.47
N ALA A 149 2.92 -7.58 21.32
CA ALA A 149 3.96 -6.80 20.68
C ALA A 149 3.46 -5.40 20.24
N LEU A 150 2.22 -5.32 19.73
CA LEU A 150 1.55 -4.05 19.43
C LEU A 150 1.32 -3.22 20.70
N ALA A 151 0.85 -3.84 21.77
CA ALA A 151 0.70 -3.20 23.09
C ALA A 151 2.03 -2.63 23.62
N ARG A 152 3.12 -3.41 23.52
CA ARG A 152 4.47 -2.98 23.89
C ARG A 152 4.93 -1.77 23.07
N ALA A 153 4.60 -1.75 21.78
CA ALA A 153 4.95 -0.66 20.88
C ALA A 153 4.21 0.64 21.20
N LEU A 154 2.91 0.55 21.57
CA LEU A 154 2.05 1.71 21.79
C LEU A 154 2.07 2.26 23.20
N VAL A 155 2.36 1.43 24.24
CA VAL A 155 2.31 1.87 25.64
C VAL A 155 3.26 3.03 25.94
N ILE A 156 4.36 3.16 25.22
CA ILE A 156 5.34 4.24 25.35
C ILE A 156 4.93 5.52 24.60
N ARG A 157 3.76 5.54 23.96
CA ARG A 157 3.19 6.65 23.18
C ARG A 157 4.20 7.23 22.18
N PRO A 158 4.60 6.46 21.17
CA PRO A 158 5.51 6.95 20.15
C PRO A 158 4.84 8.04 19.30
N LYS A 159 5.64 8.93 18.69
CA LYS A 159 5.14 9.88 17.69
C LYS A 159 4.86 9.20 16.34
N VAL A 160 5.69 8.19 16.00
CA VAL A 160 5.55 7.39 14.78
C VAL A 160 5.62 5.91 15.13
N LEU A 161 4.67 5.15 14.61
CA LEU A 161 4.62 3.68 14.67
C LEU A 161 5.01 3.13 13.30
N LEU A 162 6.04 2.30 13.26
CA LEU A 162 6.48 1.59 12.07
C LEU A 162 6.04 0.13 12.16
N LEU A 163 5.32 -0.35 11.15
CA LEU A 163 4.80 -1.72 11.08
C LEU A 163 5.43 -2.43 9.87
N ASP A 164 6.29 -3.41 10.12
CA ASP A 164 6.94 -4.20 9.06
C ASP A 164 6.23 -5.53 8.86
N GLU A 165 5.40 -5.64 7.82
CA GLU A 165 4.57 -6.79 7.48
C GLU A 165 3.79 -7.37 8.68
N PRO A 166 3.02 -6.55 9.41
CA PRO A 166 2.47 -6.94 10.71
C PRO A 166 1.43 -8.07 10.62
N LEU A 167 0.90 -8.39 9.46
CA LEU A 167 -0.20 -9.35 9.28
C LEU A 167 0.19 -10.57 8.43
N SER A 168 1.43 -10.64 7.93
CA SER A 168 1.88 -11.65 6.96
C SER A 168 1.82 -13.09 7.50
N ALA A 169 1.97 -13.29 8.80
CA ALA A 169 2.00 -14.60 9.45
C ALA A 169 0.63 -15.08 9.97
N LEU A 170 -0.44 -14.31 9.74
CA LEU A 170 -1.78 -14.58 10.26
C LEU A 170 -2.68 -15.25 9.21
N ASP A 171 -3.57 -16.12 9.67
CA ASP A 171 -4.69 -16.61 8.85
C ASP A 171 -5.69 -15.47 8.54
N ALA A 172 -6.64 -15.73 7.63
CA ALA A 172 -7.55 -14.70 7.13
C ALA A 172 -8.41 -14.06 8.22
N ASN A 173 -8.91 -14.82 9.18
CA ASN A 173 -9.78 -14.31 10.25
C ASN A 173 -8.99 -13.46 11.23
N LEU A 174 -7.86 -13.97 11.72
CA LEU A 174 -6.97 -13.22 12.62
C LEU A 174 -6.41 -11.97 11.96
N ARG A 175 -6.17 -12.01 10.64
CA ARG A 175 -5.72 -10.83 9.88
C ARG A 175 -6.76 -9.71 9.93
N GLN A 176 -8.03 -10.02 9.68
CA GLN A 176 -9.12 -9.03 9.75
C GLN A 176 -9.28 -8.45 11.17
N GLU A 177 -9.22 -9.30 12.21
CA GLU A 177 -9.26 -8.84 13.60
C GLU A 177 -8.10 -7.90 13.94
N MET A 178 -6.88 -8.24 13.50
CA MET A 178 -5.70 -7.40 13.73
C MET A 178 -5.74 -6.09 12.94
N GLN A 179 -6.26 -6.09 11.71
CA GLN A 179 -6.49 -4.88 10.94
C GLN A 179 -7.43 -3.93 11.69
N ALA A 180 -8.59 -4.44 12.12
CA ALA A 180 -9.56 -3.67 12.88
C ALA A 180 -8.95 -3.10 14.17
N LEU A 181 -8.20 -3.91 14.92
CA LEU A 181 -7.53 -3.49 16.16
C LEU A 181 -6.47 -2.40 15.92
N ILE A 182 -5.66 -2.52 14.87
CA ILE A 182 -4.66 -1.50 14.52
C ILE A 182 -5.34 -0.18 14.17
N LEU A 183 -6.42 -0.22 13.36
CA LEU A 183 -7.18 0.97 12.97
C LEU A 183 -7.84 1.64 14.18
N GLU A 184 -8.44 0.86 15.08
CA GLU A 184 -9.06 1.36 16.32
C GLU A 184 -8.02 2.06 17.21
N LEU A 185 -6.90 1.40 17.48
CA LEU A 185 -5.83 1.96 18.31
C LEU A 185 -5.17 3.20 17.68
N GLN A 186 -5.04 3.21 16.35
CA GLN A 186 -4.51 4.36 15.63
C GLN A 186 -5.47 5.54 15.70
N ALA A 187 -6.76 5.34 15.46
CA ALA A 187 -7.79 6.37 15.57
C ALA A 187 -7.87 6.96 16.98
N GLU A 188 -7.75 6.11 18.02
CA GLU A 188 -7.79 6.53 19.42
C GLU A 188 -6.53 7.32 19.83
N THR A 189 -5.36 6.90 19.36
CA THR A 189 -4.07 7.50 19.76
C THR A 189 -3.63 8.64 18.84
N GLY A 190 -4.13 8.65 17.61
CA GLY A 190 -3.70 9.58 16.57
C GLY A 190 -2.23 9.38 16.15
N VAL A 191 -1.61 8.23 16.45
CA VAL A 191 -0.21 7.97 16.13
C VAL A 191 -0.01 7.91 14.62
N THR A 192 0.97 8.65 14.10
CA THR A 192 1.38 8.54 12.69
C THR A 192 1.93 7.15 12.44
N THR A 193 1.45 6.46 11.42
CA THR A 193 1.79 5.06 11.17
C THR A 193 2.34 4.87 9.77
N VAL A 194 3.50 4.21 9.66
CA VAL A 194 4.05 3.74 8.39
C VAL A 194 3.93 2.23 8.36
N LEU A 195 3.05 1.73 7.50
CA LEU A 195 2.79 0.32 7.28
C LEU A 195 3.59 -0.17 6.07
N VAL A 196 4.41 -1.18 6.23
CA VAL A 196 5.06 -1.89 5.12
C VAL A 196 4.32 -3.19 4.87
N THR A 197 3.94 -3.41 3.63
CA THR A 197 3.29 -4.65 3.19
C THR A 197 3.58 -4.94 1.72
N HIS A 198 3.39 -6.18 1.30
CA HIS A 198 3.32 -6.60 -0.10
C HIS A 198 1.88 -6.97 -0.52
N ASP A 199 0.93 -6.91 0.42
CA ASP A 199 -0.49 -7.22 0.21
C ASP A 199 -1.26 -5.93 -0.13
N GLN A 200 -1.84 -5.88 -1.33
CA GLN A 200 -2.62 -4.75 -1.81
C GLN A 200 -3.91 -4.56 -1.02
N ALA A 201 -4.57 -5.67 -0.63
CA ALA A 201 -5.81 -5.61 0.13
C ALA A 201 -5.56 -5.00 1.51
N GLU A 202 -4.44 -5.35 2.15
CA GLU A 202 -4.00 -4.75 3.42
C GLU A 202 -3.76 -3.24 3.28
N ALA A 203 -2.93 -2.84 2.30
CA ALA A 203 -2.64 -1.43 2.05
C ALA A 203 -3.91 -0.63 1.75
N THR A 204 -4.80 -1.17 0.92
CA THR A 204 -6.05 -0.52 0.51
C THR A 204 -7.04 -0.38 1.66
N ALA A 205 -7.11 -1.39 2.55
CA ALA A 205 -8.06 -1.39 3.67
C ALA A 205 -7.62 -0.49 4.83
N MET A 206 -6.31 -0.27 5.00
CA MET A 206 -5.79 0.39 6.19
C MET A 206 -5.28 1.81 5.95
N ALA A 207 -4.72 2.11 4.78
CA ALA A 207 -3.99 3.35 4.56
C ALA A 207 -4.84 4.45 3.92
N GLN A 208 -4.64 5.68 4.36
CA GLN A 208 -5.16 6.88 3.69
C GLN A 208 -4.39 7.16 2.41
N ARG A 209 -3.07 6.93 2.41
CA ARG A 209 -2.20 7.05 1.23
C ARG A 209 -1.26 5.86 1.13
N ILE A 210 -0.98 5.49 -0.10
CA ILE A 210 -0.05 4.41 -0.47
C ILE A 210 1.12 5.02 -1.23
N GLY A 211 2.33 4.57 -0.94
CA GLY A 211 3.52 4.76 -1.75
C GLY A 211 3.93 3.43 -2.38
N LEU A 212 3.80 3.29 -3.69
CA LEU A 212 4.19 2.06 -4.38
C LEU A 212 5.66 2.11 -4.78
N MET A 213 6.41 1.12 -4.32
CA MET A 213 7.83 0.97 -4.57
C MET A 213 8.14 -0.17 -5.53
N PHE A 214 9.03 0.10 -6.48
CA PHE A 214 9.74 -0.91 -7.25
C PHE A 214 11.24 -0.56 -7.24
N GLU A 215 12.09 -1.55 -7.14
CA GLU A 215 13.55 -1.41 -7.34
C GLU A 215 14.21 -0.26 -6.58
N GLY A 216 13.71 0.00 -5.36
CA GLY A 216 14.26 1.03 -4.47
C GLY A 216 13.76 2.45 -4.71
N GLN A 217 12.77 2.63 -5.58
CA GLN A 217 12.20 3.94 -5.93
C GLN A 217 10.68 3.97 -5.71
N LEU A 218 10.13 5.15 -5.41
CA LEU A 218 8.70 5.41 -5.40
C LEU A 218 8.22 5.71 -6.83
N HIS A 219 7.22 4.96 -7.29
CA HIS A 219 6.65 5.12 -8.62
C HIS A 219 5.35 5.93 -8.62
N GLN A 220 4.54 5.76 -7.58
CA GLN A 220 3.32 6.56 -7.38
C GLN A 220 3.07 6.70 -5.89
N VAL A 221 2.54 7.87 -5.49
CA VAL A 221 1.96 8.13 -4.18
C VAL A 221 0.57 8.71 -4.38
N GLY A 222 -0.40 8.20 -3.67
CA GLY A 222 -1.80 8.64 -3.77
C GLY A 222 -2.72 7.85 -2.85
N SER A 223 -4.00 8.15 -2.88
CA SER A 223 -5.02 7.37 -2.20
C SER A 223 -5.19 5.97 -2.85
N PRO A 224 -5.73 4.97 -2.13
CA PRO A 224 -6.04 3.66 -2.71
C PRO A 224 -6.92 3.77 -3.97
N VAL A 225 -7.87 4.69 -3.99
CA VAL A 225 -8.78 4.92 -5.12
C VAL A 225 -8.00 5.41 -6.35
N GLU A 226 -7.04 6.34 -6.17
CA GLU A 226 -6.20 6.84 -7.27
C GLU A 226 -5.35 5.73 -7.91
N PHE A 227 -4.79 4.82 -7.12
CA PHE A 227 -4.04 3.67 -7.65
C PHE A 227 -4.90 2.76 -8.51
N TYR A 228 -6.17 2.64 -8.15
CA TYR A 228 -7.12 1.80 -8.86
C TYR A 228 -7.67 2.47 -10.12
N GLN A 229 -8.11 3.71 -10.02
CA GLN A 229 -8.77 4.43 -11.10
C GLN A 229 -7.80 5.17 -12.03
N GLN A 230 -6.67 5.65 -11.49
CA GLN A 230 -5.73 6.54 -12.17
C GLN A 230 -4.27 6.07 -12.05
N PRO A 231 -3.98 4.81 -12.42
CA PRO A 231 -2.60 4.33 -12.41
C PRO A 231 -1.75 5.12 -13.40
N ARG A 232 -0.56 5.56 -12.98
CA ARG A 232 0.36 6.34 -13.85
C ARG A 232 0.95 5.52 -14.98
N SER A 233 1.22 4.22 -14.75
CA SER A 233 1.85 3.36 -15.75
C SER A 233 1.15 2.00 -15.85
N GLU A 234 1.42 1.30 -16.96
CA GLU A 234 0.96 -0.07 -17.14
C GLU A 234 1.42 -1.00 -16.00
N ARG A 235 2.66 -0.84 -15.52
CA ARG A 235 3.22 -1.63 -14.42
C ARG A 235 2.38 -1.47 -13.15
N ILE A 236 1.98 -0.24 -12.83
CA ILE A 236 1.12 0.07 -11.68
C ILE A 236 -0.29 -0.47 -11.89
N ALA A 237 -0.87 -0.27 -13.08
CA ALA A 237 -2.18 -0.81 -13.41
C ALA A 237 -2.22 -2.34 -13.25
N ARG A 238 -1.21 -3.05 -13.79
CA ARG A 238 -1.08 -4.52 -13.65
C ARG A 238 -0.90 -4.96 -12.21
N PHE A 239 -0.10 -4.24 -11.43
CA PHE A 239 0.09 -4.52 -10.00
C PHE A 239 -1.25 -4.47 -9.26
N PHE A 240 -2.15 -3.55 -9.60
CA PHE A 240 -3.51 -3.45 -9.02
C PHE A 240 -4.57 -4.19 -9.85
N GLY A 241 -4.20 -5.29 -10.52
CA GLY A 241 -5.15 -6.20 -11.20
C GLY A 241 -5.64 -5.75 -12.57
N GLY A 242 -5.06 -4.72 -13.17
CA GLY A 242 -5.35 -4.31 -14.55
C GLY A 242 -4.87 -5.37 -15.55
N VAL A 243 -5.74 -5.78 -16.47
CA VAL A 243 -5.47 -6.83 -17.46
C VAL A 243 -5.83 -6.42 -18.87
N ASN A 244 -6.68 -5.41 -19.07
CA ASN A 244 -7.08 -4.92 -20.39
C ASN A 244 -6.26 -3.68 -20.74
N PHE A 245 -5.49 -3.78 -21.82
CA PHE A 245 -4.67 -2.68 -22.35
C PHE A 245 -4.87 -2.55 -23.85
N PHE A 246 -4.93 -1.31 -24.35
CA PHE A 246 -5.12 -0.99 -25.75
C PHE A 246 -4.11 0.08 -26.17
N ASP A 247 -3.49 -0.10 -27.32
CA ASP A 247 -2.67 0.94 -27.96
C ASP A 247 -3.54 1.68 -28.97
N ALA A 248 -3.55 3.01 -28.89
CA ALA A 248 -4.37 3.85 -29.74
C ALA A 248 -3.62 5.12 -30.17
N GLN A 249 -4.00 5.64 -31.36
CA GLN A 249 -3.68 7.00 -31.78
C GLN A 249 -4.83 7.90 -31.32
N ALA A 250 -4.52 8.87 -30.49
CA ALA A 250 -5.50 9.80 -29.90
C ALA A 250 -5.49 11.14 -30.63
N GLU A 251 -6.69 11.68 -30.86
CA GLU A 251 -6.93 13.02 -31.39
C GLU A 251 -8.15 13.62 -30.66
N GLY A 252 -7.88 14.42 -29.61
CA GLY A 252 -8.91 14.92 -28.70
C GLY A 252 -9.60 13.78 -27.94
N HIS A 253 -10.91 13.68 -28.05
CA HIS A 253 -11.70 12.61 -27.44
C HIS A 253 -11.79 11.33 -28.29
N GLN A 254 -11.29 11.34 -29.54
CA GLN A 254 -11.30 10.19 -30.40
C GLN A 254 -10.01 9.39 -30.26
N LEU A 255 -10.17 8.07 -30.19
CA LEU A 255 -9.09 7.10 -30.05
C LEU A 255 -9.22 6.10 -31.18
N ARG A 256 -8.19 5.99 -32.01
CA ARG A 256 -8.14 5.00 -33.10
C ARG A 256 -7.21 3.85 -32.71
N LEU A 257 -7.77 2.67 -32.55
CA LEU A 257 -6.98 1.45 -32.33
C LEU A 257 -6.22 1.05 -33.59
N ASN A 258 -5.18 0.23 -33.46
CA ASN A 258 -4.32 -0.21 -34.57
C ASN A 258 -5.07 -0.93 -35.70
N ASN A 259 -6.24 -1.52 -35.43
CA ASN A 259 -7.11 -2.17 -36.42
C ASN A 259 -8.18 -1.23 -37.00
N GLY A 260 -8.09 0.08 -36.73
CA GLY A 260 -8.99 1.10 -37.27
C GLY A 260 -10.27 1.35 -36.47
N ILE A 261 -10.53 0.58 -35.40
CA ILE A 261 -11.70 0.79 -34.52
C ILE A 261 -11.57 2.11 -33.80
N LEU A 262 -12.69 2.83 -33.74
CA LEU A 262 -12.78 4.10 -33.02
C LEU A 262 -13.40 3.87 -31.64
N LEU A 263 -12.75 4.41 -30.62
CA LEU A 263 -13.26 4.57 -29.25
C LEU A 263 -13.36 6.06 -28.93
N LYS A 264 -14.18 6.40 -27.94
CA LYS A 264 -14.23 7.74 -27.34
C LYS A 264 -13.69 7.69 -25.92
N SER A 265 -12.91 8.67 -25.54
CA SER A 265 -12.43 8.93 -24.18
C SER A 265 -13.18 10.09 -23.55
N ALA A 266 -13.42 10.04 -22.24
CA ALA A 266 -13.98 11.16 -21.49
C ALA A 266 -13.00 12.33 -21.37
N VAL A 267 -11.68 12.06 -21.41
CA VAL A 267 -10.62 13.09 -21.37
C VAL A 267 -9.98 13.27 -22.76
N PRO A 268 -9.62 14.50 -23.14
CA PRO A 268 -8.93 14.74 -24.40
C PRO A 268 -7.47 14.22 -24.31
N LEU A 269 -7.04 13.46 -25.30
CA LEU A 269 -5.71 12.87 -25.40
C LEU A 269 -5.09 13.19 -26.77
N GLN A 270 -3.75 13.12 -26.87
CA GLN A 270 -3.03 13.42 -28.12
C GLN A 270 -1.89 12.42 -28.35
N GLY A 271 -1.69 12.04 -29.62
CA GLY A 271 -0.57 11.20 -30.04
C GLY A 271 -0.79 9.73 -29.72
N GLN A 272 0.29 8.98 -29.64
CA GLN A 272 0.23 7.55 -29.27
C GLN A 272 -0.03 7.44 -27.76
N VAL A 273 -1.06 6.69 -27.40
CA VAL A 273 -1.46 6.47 -26.00
C VAL A 273 -1.68 4.98 -25.76
N ARG A 274 -1.37 4.54 -24.57
CA ARG A 274 -1.80 3.25 -24.05
C ARG A 274 -2.90 3.47 -23.03
N LEU A 275 -3.98 2.73 -23.16
CA LEU A 275 -5.17 2.84 -22.33
C LEU A 275 -5.34 1.57 -21.52
N THR A 276 -5.93 1.68 -20.35
CA THR A 276 -6.42 0.54 -19.57
C THR A 276 -7.88 0.73 -19.24
N VAL A 277 -8.61 -0.38 -19.13
CA VAL A 277 -9.96 -0.45 -18.54
C VAL A 277 -10.02 -1.59 -17.54
N ARG A 278 -10.62 -1.34 -16.41
CA ARG A 278 -10.78 -2.37 -15.38
C ARG A 278 -11.78 -3.43 -15.85
N PRO A 279 -11.53 -4.74 -15.57
CA PRO A 279 -12.44 -5.80 -16.00
C PRO A 279 -13.87 -5.64 -15.50
N GLU A 280 -14.07 -5.11 -14.30
CA GLU A 280 -15.39 -4.85 -13.69
C GLU A 280 -16.08 -3.61 -14.26
N GLN A 281 -15.35 -2.74 -14.96
CA GLN A 281 -15.92 -1.59 -15.66
C GLN A 281 -16.36 -1.93 -17.09
N VAL A 282 -15.96 -3.10 -17.59
CA VAL A 282 -16.46 -3.62 -18.87
C VAL A 282 -17.89 -4.12 -18.66
N GLN A 283 -18.87 -3.43 -19.24
CA GLN A 283 -20.26 -3.83 -19.13
C GLN A 283 -20.58 -4.89 -20.18
N VAL A 284 -21.08 -6.04 -19.74
CA VAL A 284 -21.50 -7.15 -20.63
C VAL A 284 -23.02 -7.22 -20.62
N LEU A 285 -23.64 -7.07 -21.79
CA LEU A 285 -25.06 -6.88 -21.96
C LEU A 285 -25.63 -7.91 -22.95
N PRO A 286 -26.84 -8.46 -22.68
CA PRO A 286 -27.51 -9.38 -23.62
C PRO A 286 -28.08 -8.68 -24.86
N GLN A 287 -28.32 -7.37 -24.75
CA GLN A 287 -28.88 -6.52 -25.82
C GLN A 287 -28.08 -5.22 -25.92
N PRO A 288 -28.03 -4.56 -27.09
CA PRO A 288 -27.29 -3.31 -27.22
C PRO A 288 -27.89 -2.24 -26.29
N PRO A 289 -27.05 -1.54 -25.51
CA PRO A 289 -27.50 -0.34 -24.82
C PRO A 289 -27.84 0.69 -25.89
N GLY A 290 -28.97 1.36 -25.86
CA GLY A 290 -29.40 2.36 -26.82
C GLY A 290 -28.30 3.18 -27.55
N LEU A 291 -28.40 4.47 -27.67
CA LEU A 291 -27.35 5.32 -28.24
C LEU A 291 -26.22 5.51 -27.21
N ALA A 292 -25.23 4.63 -27.21
CA ALA A 292 -24.04 4.75 -26.38
C ALA A 292 -22.78 4.62 -27.22
N ASP A 293 -21.73 5.37 -26.86
CA ASP A 293 -20.40 5.25 -27.47
C ASP A 293 -19.72 3.96 -27.01
N ASN A 294 -18.70 3.48 -27.73
CA ASN A 294 -17.86 2.34 -27.36
C ASN A 294 -18.64 1.02 -27.13
N VAL A 295 -19.65 0.78 -27.95
CA VAL A 295 -20.48 -0.46 -27.90
C VAL A 295 -20.07 -1.38 -29.03
N PHE A 296 -19.78 -2.65 -28.73
CA PHE A 296 -19.30 -3.64 -29.71
C PHE A 296 -19.89 -5.02 -29.44
N LEU A 297 -19.94 -5.85 -30.47
CA LEU A 297 -20.23 -7.28 -30.33
C LEU A 297 -18.94 -8.01 -29.91
N ALA A 298 -19.07 -8.94 -28.98
CA ALA A 298 -18.01 -9.85 -28.56
C ALA A 298 -18.53 -11.26 -28.37
N GLN A 299 -17.65 -12.24 -28.47
CA GLN A 299 -17.97 -13.65 -28.24
C GLN A 299 -17.37 -14.06 -26.87
N VAL A 300 -18.15 -14.75 -26.06
CA VAL A 300 -17.68 -15.36 -24.82
C VAL A 300 -16.82 -16.58 -25.17
N MET A 301 -15.53 -16.51 -24.85
CA MET A 301 -14.59 -17.61 -25.08
C MET A 301 -14.51 -18.55 -23.89
N ALA A 302 -14.57 -17.97 -22.67
CA ALA A 302 -14.54 -18.74 -21.43
C ALA A 302 -15.26 -17.98 -20.32
N GLU A 303 -15.83 -18.73 -19.38
CA GLU A 303 -16.41 -18.24 -18.15
C GLU A 303 -15.83 -19.01 -16.96
N ARG A 304 -15.53 -18.32 -15.86
CA ARG A 304 -15.06 -18.92 -14.62
C ARG A 304 -15.73 -18.28 -13.42
N PHE A 305 -16.41 -19.08 -12.59
CA PHE A 305 -16.93 -18.63 -11.30
C PHE A 305 -15.80 -18.38 -10.30
N ALA A 306 -15.82 -17.22 -9.63
CA ALA A 306 -14.80 -16.81 -8.67
C ALA A 306 -15.43 -16.28 -7.36
N GLY A 307 -16.46 -16.96 -6.86
CA GLY A 307 -17.17 -16.62 -5.61
C GLY A 307 -18.07 -15.39 -5.78
N THR A 308 -17.58 -14.21 -5.52
CA THR A 308 -18.33 -12.95 -5.57
C THR A 308 -18.56 -12.41 -6.98
N GLN A 309 -17.93 -13.02 -7.99
CA GLN A 309 -17.99 -12.57 -9.39
C GLN A 309 -17.79 -13.74 -10.34
N ARG A 310 -18.16 -13.55 -11.61
CA ARG A 310 -17.76 -14.39 -12.75
C ARG A 310 -16.76 -13.65 -13.60
N ARG A 311 -15.70 -14.34 -14.00
CA ARG A 311 -14.66 -13.80 -14.89
C ARG A 311 -14.90 -14.34 -16.28
N LEU A 312 -15.09 -13.43 -17.22
CA LEU A 312 -15.29 -13.73 -18.63
C LEU A 312 -14.03 -13.40 -19.42
N THR A 313 -13.67 -14.30 -20.32
CA THR A 313 -12.73 -14.00 -21.40
C THR A 313 -13.56 -13.83 -22.67
N LEU A 314 -13.48 -12.64 -23.25
CA LEU A 314 -14.24 -12.24 -24.42
C LEU A 314 -13.32 -12.06 -25.63
N GLN A 315 -13.77 -12.46 -26.81
CA GLN A 315 -13.16 -12.10 -28.09
C GLN A 315 -13.87 -10.86 -28.62
N ALA A 316 -13.27 -9.72 -28.43
CA ALA A 316 -13.73 -8.45 -28.98
C ALA A 316 -13.14 -8.21 -30.41
N PRO A 317 -13.63 -7.22 -31.18
CA PRO A 317 -13.12 -6.94 -32.51
C PRO A 317 -11.62 -6.60 -32.60
N TRP A 318 -11.01 -6.19 -31.48
CA TRP A 318 -9.58 -5.87 -31.36
C TRP A 318 -8.74 -6.95 -30.67
N GLY A 319 -9.36 -8.05 -30.24
CA GLY A 319 -8.66 -9.14 -29.54
C GLY A 319 -9.30 -9.54 -28.21
N SER A 320 -8.51 -10.20 -27.36
CA SER A 320 -8.99 -10.70 -26.08
C SER A 320 -9.27 -9.56 -25.10
N LEU A 321 -10.39 -9.65 -24.38
CA LEU A 321 -10.83 -8.72 -23.34
C LEU A 321 -11.31 -9.52 -22.12
N GLN A 322 -10.94 -9.09 -20.94
CA GLN A 322 -11.43 -9.64 -19.67
C GLN A 322 -12.57 -8.77 -19.14
N ALA A 323 -13.66 -9.41 -18.68
CA ALA A 323 -14.75 -8.72 -18.00
C ALA A 323 -15.15 -9.48 -16.74
N TRP A 324 -15.51 -8.73 -15.69
CA TRP A 324 -16.01 -9.30 -14.45
C TRP A 324 -17.47 -8.91 -14.28
N VAL A 325 -18.32 -9.89 -14.09
CA VAL A 325 -19.77 -9.69 -13.96
C VAL A 325 -20.30 -10.25 -12.65
N ALA A 326 -21.49 -9.85 -12.26
CA ALA A 326 -22.12 -10.33 -11.04
C ALA A 326 -22.29 -11.87 -11.05
N PRO A 327 -22.25 -12.54 -9.89
CA PRO A 327 -22.24 -14.00 -9.81
C PRO A 327 -23.50 -14.68 -10.36
N HIS A 328 -24.61 -13.94 -10.44
CA HIS A 328 -25.88 -14.43 -11.00
C HIS A 328 -25.97 -14.29 -12.53
N GLN A 329 -25.09 -13.51 -13.16
CA GLN A 329 -25.04 -13.34 -14.60
C GLN A 329 -24.21 -14.48 -15.23
N VAL A 330 -24.90 -15.41 -15.89
CA VAL A 330 -24.29 -16.59 -16.50
C VAL A 330 -24.22 -16.40 -18.00
N PHE A 331 -23.06 -16.68 -18.60
CA PHE A 331 -22.83 -16.60 -20.03
C PHE A 331 -22.19 -17.90 -20.51
N ALA A 332 -22.72 -18.47 -21.57
CA ALA A 332 -22.18 -19.70 -22.14
C ALA A 332 -20.98 -19.41 -23.07
N PRO A 333 -19.94 -20.25 -23.08
CA PRO A 333 -18.91 -20.20 -24.12
C PRO A 333 -19.54 -20.30 -25.53
N GLY A 334 -19.08 -19.46 -26.44
CA GLY A 334 -19.64 -19.31 -27.79
C GLY A 334 -20.80 -18.31 -27.90
N GLN A 335 -21.38 -17.88 -26.79
CA GLN A 335 -22.46 -16.87 -26.78
C GLN A 335 -21.94 -15.52 -27.29
N THR A 336 -22.72 -14.88 -28.18
CA THR A 336 -22.49 -13.50 -28.63
C THR A 336 -23.16 -12.55 -27.63
N VAL A 337 -22.44 -11.55 -27.19
CA VAL A 337 -22.86 -10.53 -26.23
C VAL A 337 -22.49 -9.13 -26.72
N TRP A 338 -23.18 -8.13 -26.19
CA TRP A 338 -22.75 -6.76 -26.37
C TRP A 338 -21.81 -6.37 -25.24
N ILE A 339 -20.76 -5.65 -25.57
CA ILE A 339 -19.84 -5.04 -24.59
C ILE A 339 -19.91 -3.53 -24.72
N HIS A 340 -19.92 -2.85 -23.61
CA HIS A 340 -19.80 -1.39 -23.53
C HIS A 340 -18.59 -1.04 -22.69
N LEU A 341 -17.71 -0.20 -23.24
CA LEU A 341 -16.57 0.40 -22.56
C LEU A 341 -16.89 1.86 -22.26
N PRO A 342 -17.37 2.21 -21.04
CA PRO A 342 -17.71 3.59 -20.74
C PRO A 342 -16.51 4.52 -21.01
N PRO A 343 -16.69 5.67 -21.69
CA PRO A 343 -15.59 6.58 -22.00
C PRO A 343 -14.78 7.01 -20.77
N GLU A 344 -15.43 7.16 -19.60
CA GLU A 344 -14.83 7.49 -18.33
C GLU A 344 -14.00 6.36 -17.69
N ALA A 345 -14.23 5.11 -18.13
CA ALA A 345 -13.48 3.94 -17.68
C ALA A 345 -12.16 3.73 -18.42
N LEU A 346 -11.97 4.41 -19.57
CA LEU A 346 -10.75 4.35 -20.36
C LEU A 346 -9.71 5.32 -19.79
N TRP A 347 -8.69 4.78 -19.11
CA TRP A 347 -7.65 5.58 -18.47
C TRP A 347 -6.31 5.45 -19.22
N PRO A 348 -5.65 6.60 -19.55
CA PRO A 348 -4.34 6.57 -20.16
C PRO A 348 -3.26 6.19 -19.16
N VAL A 349 -2.32 5.35 -19.59
CA VAL A 349 -1.14 4.94 -18.82
C VAL A 349 0.13 5.18 -19.62
N GLU A 350 1.23 5.48 -18.95
CA GLU A 350 2.53 5.63 -19.58
C GLU A 350 3.00 4.31 -20.20
N ILE A 351 3.51 4.40 -21.46
CA ILE A 351 4.02 3.26 -22.20
C ILE A 351 5.46 2.99 -21.76
N GLY A 352 5.71 1.82 -21.16
CA GLY A 352 7.05 1.23 -21.08
C GLY A 352 8.16 1.99 -20.36
N GLY A 353 7.86 3.07 -19.66
CA GLY A 353 8.83 3.83 -18.87
C GLY A 353 8.64 3.58 -17.37
N ASP A 354 9.74 3.52 -16.62
CA ASP A 354 9.67 3.79 -15.19
C ASP A 354 9.17 5.23 -15.04
N PRO A 355 8.02 5.47 -14.41
CA PRO A 355 7.55 6.84 -14.23
C PRO A 355 8.59 7.61 -13.41
N SER A 356 8.86 8.85 -13.81
CA SER A 356 9.66 9.75 -13.00
C SER A 356 9.12 9.77 -11.57
N PRO A 357 9.97 9.76 -10.54
CA PRO A 357 9.51 9.78 -9.16
C PRO A 357 8.51 10.92 -8.95
N PRO A 358 7.44 10.71 -8.19
CA PRO A 358 6.44 11.74 -7.96
C PRO A 358 7.09 12.96 -7.33
N ALA A 359 6.76 14.17 -7.83
CA ALA A 359 7.16 15.43 -7.22
C ALA A 359 6.42 15.56 -5.88
N LEU A 360 7.04 15.16 -4.79
CA LEU A 360 6.45 15.13 -3.43
C LEU A 360 6.60 16.47 -2.69
N PHE A 361 7.44 17.36 -3.24
CA PHE A 361 7.66 18.69 -2.67
C PHE A 361 7.47 19.74 -3.78
N PRO A 362 6.88 20.92 -3.48
CA PRO A 362 6.93 22.04 -4.42
C PRO A 362 8.41 22.31 -4.74
N LYS A 363 8.72 22.53 -6.03
CA LYS A 363 10.04 22.98 -6.43
C LYS A 363 10.36 24.22 -5.57
N GLU A 364 11.38 24.16 -4.75
CA GLU A 364 11.90 25.34 -4.09
C GLU A 364 12.33 26.30 -5.21
N GLU A 365 11.49 27.31 -5.49
CA GLU A 365 11.92 28.44 -6.31
C GLU A 365 13.10 29.10 -5.60
N GLY A 366 14.24 29.03 -6.26
CA GLY A 366 15.54 29.56 -5.94
C GLY A 366 15.64 30.49 -4.74
N ARG A 367 16.27 30.03 -3.70
CA ARG A 367 17.08 30.92 -2.87
C ARG A 367 18.52 30.82 -3.36
N VAL A 368 18.89 31.84 -4.12
CA VAL A 368 20.27 32.27 -4.37
C VAL A 368 20.92 32.67 -3.07
#